data_f08615a3d50c48f45868974d9260cfa3
#
_entry.id   f08615a3d50c48f45868974d9260cfa3
#
_cell.length_a   1.000
_cell.length_b   1.000
_cell.length_c   1.000
_cell.angle_alpha   90.00
_cell.angle_beta   90.00
_cell.angle_gamma   90.00
#
_symmetry.space_group_name_H-M   'P 1'
#
loop_
_entity.id
_entity.type
_entity.pdbx_description
1 polymer ?
#
loop_
_entity_poly.entity_id
_entity_poly.type
_entity_poly.pdbx_seq_one_letter_code
_entity_poly.pdbx_strand_id
1 'polypeptide(L)'
;SWKVTGFIALPDYSCLFQNNNDSMFDSVKFGIGVVTPEAFESLDSPLVKYCYAWKYNDEPTTEKEEKEVSDDLMKAINKDVSLEEFVPRYLNQAITFTRDDMGSDRAMMIVFLYIVIAIMAFVFGITISNTIAKEANVIGTLLASGYTKNELIRHYMATPILVTLVGALIGNILGYTIMKDVCVGMYYGSYSLPTYVTVWNAEAFLLTTIIPTLLMLLVNYTVLRRRLSLSPLKFLRRDLKRRQQKHALSLSRRIPFFSRFRLRVIFQNISNYLLLFLGILFANLLLMFGLLFPAVLDHYQTVLKDNLLCNYQYILQIPINAMDED
;
A
#
# COMPACT_ATOMS: atom_id res chain seq x y z
N SER A 1 -40.71 21.69 -7.63
CA SER A 1 -39.48 21.67 -6.80
C SER A 1 -39.59 20.54 -5.78
N TRP A 2 -38.56 19.76 -5.65
CA TRP A 2 -38.46 18.64 -4.70
C TRP A 2 -37.80 19.08 -3.41
N LYS A 3 -38.26 18.56 -2.27
CA LYS A 3 -37.63 18.81 -0.96
C LYS A 3 -36.79 17.58 -0.60
N VAL A 4 -35.49 17.78 -0.39
CA VAL A 4 -34.59 16.74 0.14
C VAL A 4 -34.95 16.50 1.60
N THR A 5 -35.31 15.27 1.96
CA THR A 5 -35.69 14.85 3.31
C THR A 5 -34.61 14.07 4.03
N GLY A 6 -33.62 13.54 3.32
CA GLY A 6 -32.50 12.80 3.90
C GLY A 6 -31.47 12.39 2.88
N PHE A 7 -30.37 11.83 3.38
CA PHE A 7 -29.30 11.23 2.57
C PHE A 7 -29.24 9.74 2.84
N ILE A 8 -28.99 8.98 1.80
CA ILE A 8 -28.84 7.51 1.87
C ILE A 8 -27.54 7.10 1.17
N ALA A 9 -26.97 6.00 1.57
CA ALA A 9 -25.91 5.31 0.85
C ALA A 9 -26.46 3.98 0.32
N LEU A 10 -26.33 3.76 -0.97
CA LEU A 10 -26.79 2.53 -1.63
C LEU A 10 -25.57 1.64 -1.92
N PRO A 11 -25.59 0.37 -1.52
CA PRO A 11 -24.47 -0.56 -1.79
C PRO A 11 -24.18 -0.70 -3.29
N ASP A 12 -25.21 -0.61 -4.13
CA ASP A 12 -25.10 -0.76 -5.57
C ASP A 12 -24.55 0.48 -6.27
N TYR A 13 -24.38 1.57 -5.53
CA TYR A 13 -23.85 2.86 -6.01
C TYR A 13 -22.84 3.45 -5.04
N SER A 14 -21.89 2.65 -4.59
CA SER A 14 -20.74 3.15 -3.81
C SER A 14 -19.89 4.12 -4.63
N CYS A 15 -19.81 3.89 -5.95
CA CYS A 15 -19.33 4.83 -6.95
C CYS A 15 -20.48 5.27 -7.85
N LEU A 16 -20.56 6.58 -8.15
CA LEU A 16 -21.63 7.17 -8.95
C LEU A 16 -21.32 7.05 -10.45
N PHE A 17 -21.23 5.83 -10.97
CA PHE A 17 -21.18 5.56 -12.40
C PHE A 17 -22.56 5.75 -13.02
N GLN A 18 -22.65 6.54 -14.09
CA GLN A 18 -23.89 6.71 -14.82
C GLN A 18 -24.19 5.48 -15.70
N ASN A 19 -23.15 4.98 -16.38
CA ASN A 19 -23.24 3.74 -17.17
C ASN A 19 -22.11 2.80 -16.74
N ASN A 20 -22.35 1.50 -16.85
CA ASN A 20 -21.36 0.49 -16.45
C ASN A 20 -20.10 0.49 -17.35
N ASN A 21 -20.18 1.08 -18.56
CA ASN A 21 -19.06 1.17 -19.50
C ASN A 21 -18.27 2.49 -19.38
N ASP A 22 -18.63 3.37 -18.45
CA ASP A 22 -17.91 4.62 -18.25
C ASP A 22 -16.51 4.32 -17.69
N SER A 23 -15.50 5.01 -18.19
CA SER A 23 -14.12 4.84 -17.71
C SER A 23 -13.86 5.51 -16.36
N MET A 24 -14.72 6.45 -15.95
CA MET A 24 -14.63 7.19 -14.70
C MET A 24 -16.03 7.68 -14.28
N PHE A 25 -16.27 7.70 -12.98
CA PHE A 25 -17.48 8.29 -12.42
C PHE A 25 -17.35 9.81 -12.25
N ASP A 26 -18.47 10.53 -12.36
CA ASP A 26 -18.53 11.99 -12.17
C ASP A 26 -19.71 12.35 -11.25
N SER A 27 -19.42 12.47 -9.97
CA SER A 27 -20.40 12.78 -8.92
C SER A 27 -20.98 14.21 -9.00
N VAL A 28 -20.42 15.07 -9.85
CA VAL A 28 -20.96 16.41 -10.09
C VAL A 28 -22.07 16.37 -11.14
N LYS A 29 -21.93 15.51 -12.14
CA LYS A 29 -22.89 15.39 -13.25
C LYS A 29 -23.96 14.34 -13.02
N PHE A 30 -23.63 13.28 -12.28
CA PHE A 30 -24.54 12.18 -12.02
C PHE A 30 -24.75 11.97 -10.52
N GLY A 31 -25.99 11.82 -10.13
CA GLY A 31 -26.41 11.53 -8.76
C GLY A 31 -27.69 10.70 -8.75
N ILE A 32 -27.95 10.04 -7.65
CA ILE A 32 -29.13 9.17 -7.46
C ILE A 32 -30.03 9.79 -6.41
N GLY A 33 -31.31 9.87 -6.75
CA GLY A 33 -32.36 10.27 -5.83
C GLY A 33 -33.39 9.13 -5.67
N VAL A 34 -33.78 8.86 -4.45
CA VAL A 34 -34.87 7.94 -4.14
C VAL A 34 -36.11 8.75 -3.83
N VAL A 35 -37.21 8.46 -4.52
CA VAL A 35 -38.50 9.12 -4.35
C VAL A 35 -39.60 8.09 -4.03
N THR A 36 -40.74 8.54 -3.52
CA THR A 36 -41.89 7.64 -3.30
C THR A 36 -42.51 7.23 -4.63
N PRO A 37 -43.25 6.08 -4.73
CA PRO A 37 -43.92 5.68 -5.94
C PRO A 37 -44.83 6.79 -6.51
N GLU A 38 -45.60 7.44 -5.64
CA GLU A 38 -46.52 8.51 -6.05
C GLU A 38 -45.78 9.72 -6.62
N ALA A 39 -44.59 10.04 -6.06
CA ALA A 39 -43.76 11.09 -6.55
C ALA A 39 -43.12 10.70 -7.91
N PHE A 40 -42.75 9.43 -8.10
CA PHE A 40 -42.23 8.90 -9.35
C PHE A 40 -43.28 8.94 -10.46
N GLU A 41 -44.50 8.53 -10.18
CA GLU A 41 -45.64 8.57 -11.13
C GLU A 41 -45.98 10.00 -11.57
N SER A 42 -45.69 11.01 -10.75
CA SER A 42 -45.87 12.42 -11.09
C SER A 42 -44.78 13.00 -12.04
N LEU A 43 -43.75 12.20 -12.33
CA LEU A 43 -42.71 12.58 -13.28
C LEU A 43 -43.19 12.34 -14.71
N ASP A 44 -43.51 13.40 -15.42
CA ASP A 44 -43.80 13.36 -16.86
C ASP A 44 -42.48 13.28 -17.63
N SER A 45 -41.90 12.09 -17.69
CA SER A 45 -40.63 11.83 -18.38
C SER A 45 -40.78 10.71 -19.40
N PRO A 46 -40.42 10.94 -20.66
CA PRO A 46 -40.43 9.89 -21.70
C PRO A 46 -39.28 8.89 -21.53
N LEU A 47 -38.34 9.14 -20.63
CA LEU A 47 -37.10 8.35 -20.46
C LEU A 47 -37.14 7.40 -19.28
N VAL A 48 -38.27 6.76 -19.04
CA VAL A 48 -38.37 5.74 -17.98
C VAL A 48 -37.71 4.46 -18.46
N LYS A 49 -36.67 4.02 -17.72
CA LYS A 49 -36.04 2.70 -17.89
C LYS A 49 -36.46 1.78 -16.75
N TYR A 50 -36.76 0.54 -17.08
CA TYR A 50 -37.10 -0.48 -16.10
C TYR A 50 -35.86 -1.33 -15.80
N CYS A 51 -35.34 -1.21 -14.60
CA CYS A 51 -34.20 -1.99 -14.12
C CYS A 51 -34.71 -3.08 -13.13
N TYR A 52 -34.33 -4.30 -13.39
CA TYR A 52 -34.67 -5.44 -12.51
C TYR A 52 -33.41 -5.91 -11.80
N ALA A 53 -33.44 -5.99 -10.48
CA ALA A 53 -32.38 -6.57 -9.68
C ALA A 53 -32.75 -8.01 -9.27
N TRP A 54 -31.74 -8.88 -9.24
CA TRP A 54 -31.92 -10.25 -8.80
C TRP A 54 -30.90 -10.64 -7.73
N LYS A 55 -31.25 -11.64 -6.96
CA LYS A 55 -30.39 -12.29 -6.00
C LYS A 55 -30.51 -13.80 -6.16
N TYR A 56 -29.37 -14.51 -6.16
CA TYR A 56 -29.36 -15.96 -6.19
C TYR A 56 -29.80 -16.53 -4.85
N ASN A 57 -30.58 -17.63 -4.87
CA ASN A 57 -30.93 -18.35 -3.65
C ASN A 57 -29.71 -18.98 -3.00
N ASP A 58 -28.85 -19.58 -3.83
CA ASP A 58 -27.54 -20.10 -3.45
C ASP A 58 -26.47 -19.15 -4.06
N GLU A 59 -25.87 -18.32 -3.23
CA GLU A 59 -24.88 -17.35 -3.70
C GLU A 59 -23.60 -18.08 -4.13
N PRO A 60 -23.09 -17.83 -5.36
CA PRO A 60 -21.82 -18.40 -5.80
C PRO A 60 -20.67 -17.95 -4.90
N THR A 61 -19.78 -18.90 -4.58
CA THR A 61 -18.67 -18.67 -3.64
C THR A 61 -17.42 -18.14 -4.33
N THR A 62 -17.30 -18.33 -5.64
CA THR A 62 -16.16 -17.90 -6.44
C THR A 62 -16.63 -17.09 -7.64
N GLU A 63 -15.79 -16.17 -8.10
CA GLU A 63 -16.04 -15.34 -9.28
C GLU A 63 -16.29 -16.19 -10.55
N LYS A 64 -15.59 -17.34 -10.67
CA LYS A 64 -15.78 -18.26 -11.81
C LYS A 64 -17.18 -18.88 -11.79
N GLU A 65 -17.63 -19.32 -10.64
CA GLU A 65 -18.98 -19.87 -10.45
C GLU A 65 -20.06 -18.81 -10.69
N GLU A 66 -19.84 -17.58 -10.18
CA GLU A 66 -20.72 -16.45 -10.42
C GLU A 66 -20.87 -16.14 -11.92
N LYS A 67 -19.77 -16.21 -12.67
CA LYS A 67 -19.76 -16.02 -14.12
C LYS A 67 -20.58 -17.11 -14.82
N GLU A 68 -20.35 -18.38 -14.51
CA GLU A 68 -21.06 -19.50 -15.14
C GLU A 68 -22.58 -19.41 -14.89
N VAL A 69 -22.99 -19.16 -13.64
CA VAL A 69 -24.41 -19.02 -13.28
C VAL A 69 -25.03 -17.78 -13.92
N SER A 70 -24.32 -16.66 -13.98
CA SER A 70 -24.78 -15.43 -14.62
C SER A 70 -24.95 -15.58 -16.13
N ASP A 71 -24.03 -16.25 -16.80
CA ASP A 71 -24.08 -16.52 -18.25
C ASP A 71 -25.30 -17.42 -18.58
N ASP A 72 -25.59 -18.41 -17.76
CA ASP A 72 -26.73 -19.29 -17.97
C ASP A 72 -28.05 -18.58 -17.70
N LEU A 73 -28.12 -17.72 -16.67
CA LEU A 73 -29.28 -16.87 -16.39
C LEU A 73 -29.53 -15.90 -17.56
N MET A 74 -28.49 -15.23 -18.03
CA MET A 74 -28.58 -14.31 -19.19
C MET A 74 -29.16 -15.01 -20.43
N LYS A 75 -28.64 -16.22 -20.75
CA LYS A 75 -29.14 -17.03 -21.88
C LYS A 75 -30.59 -17.46 -21.68
N ALA A 76 -30.96 -17.79 -20.45
CA ALA A 76 -32.38 -18.18 -20.16
C ALA A 76 -33.34 -17.00 -20.34
N ILE A 77 -33.01 -15.83 -19.80
CA ILE A 77 -33.86 -14.63 -19.93
C ILE A 77 -33.95 -14.17 -21.39
N ASN A 78 -32.82 -14.17 -22.11
CA ASN A 78 -32.77 -13.69 -23.50
C ASN A 78 -33.58 -14.56 -24.49
N LYS A 79 -34.05 -15.72 -24.09
CA LYS A 79 -35.00 -16.55 -24.89
C LYS A 79 -36.40 -15.95 -24.94
N ASP A 80 -36.82 -15.33 -23.85
CA ASP A 80 -38.19 -14.87 -23.68
C ASP A 80 -38.32 -13.36 -23.79
N VAL A 81 -37.24 -12.61 -23.47
CA VAL A 81 -37.22 -11.14 -23.44
C VAL A 81 -35.93 -10.62 -24.07
N SER A 82 -36.04 -9.58 -24.90
CA SER A 82 -34.85 -8.86 -25.41
C SER A 82 -34.25 -8.01 -24.29
N LEU A 83 -33.01 -8.31 -23.89
CA LEU A 83 -32.28 -7.56 -22.89
C LEU A 83 -31.55 -6.38 -23.55
N GLU A 84 -31.71 -5.18 -23.01
CA GLU A 84 -30.90 -4.01 -23.40
C GLU A 84 -29.51 -4.12 -22.76
N GLU A 85 -29.47 -4.46 -21.45
CA GLU A 85 -28.22 -4.59 -20.68
C GLU A 85 -28.39 -5.68 -19.61
N PHE A 86 -27.32 -6.43 -19.35
CA PHE A 86 -27.26 -7.43 -18.29
C PHE A 86 -25.94 -7.27 -17.54
N VAL A 87 -26.01 -6.83 -16.29
CA VAL A 87 -24.82 -6.49 -15.48
C VAL A 87 -24.78 -7.38 -14.22
N PRO A 88 -24.02 -8.48 -14.25
CA PRO A 88 -23.74 -9.25 -13.03
C PRO A 88 -22.93 -8.42 -12.03
N ARG A 89 -23.02 -8.77 -10.75
CA ARG A 89 -22.35 -8.06 -9.66
C ARG A 89 -20.85 -7.89 -9.90
N TYR A 90 -20.17 -8.93 -10.39
CA TYR A 90 -18.70 -8.90 -10.61
C TYR A 90 -18.30 -7.97 -11.78
N LEU A 91 -19.21 -7.58 -12.65
CA LEU A 91 -18.99 -6.60 -13.72
C LEU A 91 -19.57 -5.22 -13.39
N ASN A 92 -20.29 -5.08 -12.30
CA ASN A 92 -20.88 -3.80 -11.93
C ASN A 92 -19.83 -2.88 -11.31
N GLN A 93 -19.37 -1.91 -12.07
CA GLN A 93 -18.34 -0.95 -11.63
C GLN A 93 -18.80 -0.11 -10.43
N ALA A 94 -20.08 0.22 -10.33
CA ALA A 94 -20.61 0.98 -9.21
C ALA A 94 -20.46 0.25 -7.86
N ILE A 95 -20.34 -1.09 -7.90
CA ILE A 95 -20.09 -1.95 -6.72
C ILE A 95 -18.60 -2.26 -6.56
N THR A 96 -17.95 -2.70 -7.66
CA THR A 96 -16.61 -3.31 -7.58
C THR A 96 -15.50 -2.28 -7.49
N PHE A 97 -15.64 -1.12 -8.13
CA PHE A 97 -14.59 -0.10 -8.21
C PHE A 97 -14.06 0.34 -6.84
N THR A 98 -14.94 0.68 -5.90
CA THR A 98 -14.55 1.08 -4.55
C THR A 98 -13.76 0.00 -3.82
N ARG A 99 -14.19 -1.27 -3.94
CA ARG A 99 -13.50 -2.40 -3.32
C ARG A 99 -12.12 -2.62 -3.91
N ASP A 100 -12.00 -2.51 -5.23
CA ASP A 100 -10.77 -2.78 -5.96
C ASP A 100 -9.76 -1.65 -5.73
N ASP A 101 -10.21 -0.40 -5.67
CA ASP A 101 -9.41 0.76 -5.33
C ASP A 101 -8.86 0.67 -3.90
N MET A 102 -9.72 0.45 -2.91
CA MET A 102 -9.31 0.23 -1.52
C MET A 102 -8.40 -1.00 -1.37
N GLY A 103 -8.63 -2.05 -2.16
CA GLY A 103 -7.80 -3.26 -2.20
C GLY A 103 -6.40 -2.97 -2.73
N SER A 104 -6.30 -2.18 -3.78
CA SER A 104 -5.03 -1.74 -4.37
C SER A 104 -4.24 -0.85 -3.41
N ASP A 105 -4.90 0.11 -2.77
CA ASP A 105 -4.29 0.97 -1.75
C ASP A 105 -3.77 0.17 -0.57
N ARG A 106 -4.54 -0.80 -0.08
CA ARG A 106 -4.12 -1.72 0.97
C ARG A 106 -2.87 -2.51 0.57
N ALA A 107 -2.85 -3.08 -0.64
CA ALA A 107 -1.69 -3.83 -1.14
C ALA A 107 -0.44 -2.94 -1.23
N MET A 108 -0.58 -1.74 -1.76
CA MET A 108 0.50 -0.76 -1.84
C MET A 108 1.03 -0.38 -0.46
N MET A 109 0.17 -0.10 0.51
CA MET A 109 0.56 0.23 1.88
C MET A 109 1.28 -0.91 2.59
N ILE A 110 0.89 -2.18 2.33
CA ILE A 110 1.59 -3.36 2.85
C ILE A 110 3.01 -3.44 2.27
N VAL A 111 3.19 -3.20 0.97
CA VAL A 111 4.52 -3.18 0.33
C VAL A 111 5.39 -2.10 0.96
N PHE A 112 4.88 -0.86 1.11
CA PHE A 112 5.60 0.22 1.79
C PHE A 112 5.97 -0.13 3.23
N LEU A 113 5.07 -0.73 3.98
CA LEU A 113 5.33 -1.18 5.35
C LEU A 113 6.56 -2.10 5.39
N TYR A 114 6.61 -3.13 4.53
CA TYR A 114 7.73 -4.08 4.53
C TYR A 114 9.04 -3.46 4.04
N ILE A 115 9.00 -2.51 3.11
CA ILE A 115 10.18 -1.73 2.70
C ILE A 115 10.73 -0.95 3.90
N VAL A 116 9.87 -0.24 4.64
CA VAL A 116 10.28 0.53 5.84
C VAL A 116 10.84 -0.40 6.91
N ILE A 117 10.21 -1.55 7.16
CA ILE A 117 10.70 -2.55 8.13
C ILE A 117 12.08 -3.06 7.73
N ALA A 118 12.30 -3.36 6.45
CA ALA A 118 13.61 -3.80 5.95
C ALA A 118 14.70 -2.73 6.18
N ILE A 119 14.40 -1.46 5.89
CA ILE A 119 15.30 -0.34 6.17
C ILE A 119 15.60 -0.23 7.65
N MET A 120 14.58 -0.29 8.50
CA MET A 120 14.74 -0.18 9.96
C MET A 120 15.54 -1.35 10.53
N ALA A 121 15.25 -2.59 10.12
CA ALA A 121 16.02 -3.76 10.52
C ALA A 121 17.50 -3.61 10.21
N PHE A 122 17.80 -3.05 9.07
CA PHE A 122 19.13 -2.75 8.60
C PHE A 122 19.83 -1.65 9.44
N VAL A 123 19.16 -0.52 9.69
CA VAL A 123 19.65 0.56 10.55
C VAL A 123 19.96 0.07 11.96
N PHE A 124 19.07 -0.72 12.55
CA PHE A 124 19.30 -1.33 13.87
C PHE A 124 20.50 -2.28 13.85
N GLY A 125 20.64 -3.10 12.82
CA GLY A 125 21.78 -4.02 12.69
C GLY A 125 23.13 -3.28 12.68
N ILE A 126 23.20 -2.12 12.00
CA ILE A 126 24.38 -1.27 12.00
C ILE A 126 24.62 -0.64 13.38
N THR A 127 23.57 -0.07 13.94
CA THR A 127 23.65 0.61 15.26
C THR A 127 24.16 -0.34 16.31
N ILE A 128 23.63 -1.55 16.41
CA ILE A 128 24.12 -2.59 17.32
C ILE A 128 25.57 -2.96 17.02
N SER A 129 25.92 -3.15 15.74
CA SER A 129 27.30 -3.45 15.37
C SER A 129 28.28 -2.37 15.82
N ASN A 130 27.89 -1.09 15.67
CA ASN A 130 28.69 0.04 16.10
C ASN A 130 28.78 0.15 17.63
N THR A 131 27.69 -0.10 18.34
CA THR A 131 27.66 -0.14 19.81
C THR A 131 28.60 -1.21 20.33
N ILE A 132 28.52 -2.44 19.81
CA ILE A 132 29.45 -3.52 20.18
C ILE A 132 30.91 -3.13 19.88
N ALA A 133 31.17 -2.45 18.78
CA ALA A 133 32.53 -2.01 18.45
C ALA A 133 33.05 -0.93 19.42
N LYS A 134 32.21 0.00 19.84
CA LYS A 134 32.55 1.04 20.82
C LYS A 134 32.80 0.44 22.19
N GLU A 135 31.97 -0.50 22.61
CA GLU A 135 32.00 -1.13 23.92
C GLU A 135 32.83 -2.42 24.00
N ALA A 136 33.67 -2.65 22.96
CA ALA A 136 34.44 -3.89 22.82
C ALA A 136 35.28 -4.22 24.07
N ASN A 137 35.91 -3.24 24.70
CA ASN A 137 36.72 -3.47 25.90
C ASN A 137 35.85 -3.90 27.07
N VAL A 138 34.71 -3.27 27.28
CA VAL A 138 33.74 -3.63 28.34
C VAL A 138 33.23 -5.06 28.14
N ILE A 139 32.81 -5.38 26.90
CA ILE A 139 32.36 -6.71 26.51
C ILE A 139 33.46 -7.74 26.75
N GLY A 140 34.69 -7.42 26.34
CA GLY A 140 35.86 -8.29 26.56
C GLY A 140 36.14 -8.56 28.04
N THR A 141 36.06 -7.55 28.87
CA THR A 141 36.24 -7.65 30.32
C THR A 141 35.12 -8.49 30.95
N LEU A 142 33.84 -8.23 30.60
CA LEU A 142 32.72 -9.00 31.12
C LEU A 142 32.83 -10.50 30.77
N LEU A 143 33.18 -10.80 29.52
CA LEU A 143 33.39 -12.17 29.05
C LEU A 143 34.58 -12.83 29.76
N ALA A 144 35.66 -12.09 30.08
CA ALA A 144 36.81 -12.58 30.81
C ALA A 144 36.47 -12.79 32.29
N SER A 145 35.53 -12.02 32.85
CA SER A 145 35.02 -12.16 34.24
C SER A 145 33.97 -13.27 34.40
N GLY A 146 33.69 -14.03 33.34
CA GLY A 146 32.80 -15.20 33.40
C GLY A 146 31.35 -14.96 32.91
N TYR A 147 31.01 -13.76 32.48
CA TYR A 147 29.68 -13.55 31.86
C TYR A 147 29.53 -14.35 30.59
N THR A 148 28.36 -14.91 30.38
CA THR A 148 28.04 -15.70 29.18
C THR A 148 27.63 -14.80 28.01
N LYS A 149 27.85 -15.30 26.78
CA LYS A 149 27.41 -14.60 25.56
C LYS A 149 25.90 -14.38 25.53
N ASN A 150 25.11 -15.31 26.07
CA ASN A 150 23.66 -15.20 26.10
C ASN A 150 23.17 -14.08 27.03
N GLU A 151 23.85 -13.87 28.15
CA GLU A 151 23.55 -12.75 29.05
C GLU A 151 23.79 -11.41 28.36
N LEU A 152 24.91 -11.29 27.65
CA LEU A 152 25.20 -10.10 26.87
C LEU A 152 24.20 -9.91 25.71
N ILE A 153 23.83 -10.98 24.99
CA ILE A 153 22.78 -10.90 23.95
C ILE A 153 21.48 -10.38 24.56
N ARG A 154 21.04 -10.93 25.70
CA ARG A 154 19.82 -10.49 26.36
C ARG A 154 19.89 -9.01 26.77
N HIS A 155 21.03 -8.56 27.29
CA HIS A 155 21.23 -7.17 27.65
C HIS A 155 21.12 -6.24 26.43
N TYR A 156 21.86 -6.51 25.37
CA TYR A 156 21.84 -5.68 24.15
C TYR A 156 20.54 -5.80 23.36
N MET A 157 19.74 -6.86 23.52
CA MET A 157 18.42 -6.98 22.93
C MET A 157 17.37 -6.14 23.65
N ALA A 158 17.57 -5.75 24.89
CA ALA A 158 16.58 -5.01 25.68
C ALA A 158 16.18 -3.68 25.00
N THR A 159 17.16 -2.92 24.50
CA THR A 159 16.89 -1.63 23.83
C THR A 159 16.10 -1.78 22.52
N PRO A 160 16.48 -2.63 21.56
CA PRO A 160 15.67 -2.88 20.37
C PRO A 160 14.24 -3.36 20.67
N ILE A 161 14.09 -4.25 21.64
CA ILE A 161 12.78 -4.74 22.07
C ILE A 161 11.92 -3.59 22.60
N LEU A 162 12.45 -2.81 23.52
CA LEU A 162 11.73 -1.69 24.13
C LEU A 162 11.31 -0.67 23.07
N VAL A 163 12.23 -0.27 22.19
CA VAL A 163 11.94 0.70 21.12
C VAL A 163 10.87 0.16 20.16
N THR A 164 10.97 -1.11 19.78
CA THR A 164 9.98 -1.71 18.87
C THR A 164 8.59 -1.80 19.52
N LEU A 165 8.50 -2.23 20.78
CA LEU A 165 7.23 -2.32 21.49
C LEU A 165 6.58 -0.96 21.72
N VAL A 166 7.36 0.04 22.15
CA VAL A 166 6.87 1.40 22.34
C VAL A 166 6.44 2.00 21.00
N GLY A 167 7.24 1.82 19.94
CA GLY A 167 6.90 2.27 18.59
C GLY A 167 5.62 1.60 18.07
N ALA A 168 5.46 0.29 18.27
CA ALA A 168 4.25 -0.43 17.90
C ALA A 168 3.02 0.06 18.65
N LEU A 169 3.15 0.30 19.95
CA LEU A 169 2.05 0.84 20.77
C LEU A 169 1.61 2.23 20.30
N ILE A 170 2.57 3.14 20.12
CA ILE A 170 2.30 4.49 19.62
C ILE A 170 1.70 4.41 18.22
N GLY A 171 2.24 3.59 17.33
CA GLY A 171 1.74 3.41 15.97
C GLY A 171 0.29 2.90 15.93
N ASN A 172 -0.06 1.94 16.78
CA ASN A 172 -1.45 1.46 16.89
C ASN A 172 -2.39 2.56 17.41
N ILE A 173 -1.99 3.29 18.46
CA ILE A 173 -2.80 4.40 18.99
C ILE A 173 -3.03 5.45 17.91
N LEU A 174 -1.99 5.91 17.23
CA LEU A 174 -2.11 6.90 16.16
C LEU A 174 -2.91 6.37 14.96
N GLY A 175 -2.75 5.10 14.61
CA GLY A 175 -3.50 4.44 13.55
C GLY A 175 -5.00 4.44 13.80
N TYR A 176 -5.44 4.02 14.98
CA TYR A 176 -6.84 3.95 15.37
C TYR A 176 -7.46 5.29 15.82
N THR A 177 -6.67 6.34 15.99
CA THR A 177 -7.16 7.68 16.34
C THR A 177 -7.07 8.65 15.16
N ILE A 178 -5.88 9.12 14.85
CA ILE A 178 -5.65 10.21 13.88
C ILE A 178 -5.69 9.69 12.43
N MET A 179 -4.92 8.63 12.14
CA MET A 179 -4.75 8.18 10.75
C MET A 179 -6.04 7.60 10.17
N LYS A 180 -6.88 6.97 10.99
CA LYS A 180 -8.19 6.50 10.54
C LYS A 180 -9.03 7.64 9.97
N ASP A 181 -9.07 8.79 10.65
CA ASP A 181 -9.90 9.92 10.23
C ASP A 181 -9.37 10.54 8.92
N VAL A 182 -8.05 10.55 8.73
CA VAL A 182 -7.43 10.95 7.46
C VAL A 182 -7.84 10.01 6.33
N CYS A 183 -7.72 8.70 6.52
CA CYS A 183 -8.12 7.70 5.52
C CYS A 183 -9.62 7.75 5.23
N VAL A 184 -10.45 7.84 6.27
CA VAL A 184 -11.91 7.99 6.13
C VAL A 184 -12.24 9.22 5.30
N GLY A 185 -11.61 10.38 5.60
CA GLY A 185 -11.83 11.61 4.85
C GLY A 185 -11.50 11.48 3.35
N MET A 186 -10.46 10.75 3.00
CA MET A 186 -10.10 10.49 1.60
C MET A 186 -11.21 9.71 0.88
N TYR A 187 -11.67 8.59 1.47
CA TYR A 187 -12.66 7.74 0.82
C TYR A 187 -14.06 8.34 0.81
N TYR A 188 -14.47 9.00 1.90
CA TYR A 188 -15.77 9.66 1.96
C TYR A 188 -15.86 10.94 1.11
N GLY A 189 -14.73 11.50 0.72
CA GLY A 189 -14.67 12.59 -0.27
C GLY A 189 -14.88 12.12 -1.70
N SER A 190 -14.70 10.82 -1.97
CA SER A 190 -14.74 10.25 -3.33
C SER A 190 -15.92 9.30 -3.54
N TYR A 191 -16.36 8.59 -2.51
CA TYR A 191 -17.33 7.51 -2.59
C TYR A 191 -18.55 7.73 -1.72
N SER A 192 -19.69 7.19 -2.14
CA SER A 192 -20.93 7.15 -1.34
C SER A 192 -20.92 5.93 -0.43
N LEU A 193 -20.37 6.07 0.76
CA LEU A 193 -20.21 4.98 1.71
C LEU A 193 -21.20 5.07 2.87
N PRO A 194 -21.58 3.94 3.49
CA PRO A 194 -22.40 3.94 4.70
C PRO A 194 -21.66 4.57 5.88
N THR A 195 -22.37 4.85 6.96
CA THR A 195 -21.78 5.45 8.16
C THR A 195 -20.57 4.65 8.65
N TYR A 196 -19.46 5.35 8.86
CA TYR A 196 -18.22 4.75 9.31
C TYR A 196 -18.32 4.22 10.74
N VAL A 197 -17.92 2.97 10.92
CA VAL A 197 -17.80 2.32 12.23
C VAL A 197 -16.40 1.76 12.38
N THR A 198 -15.70 2.18 13.44
CA THR A 198 -14.36 1.65 13.74
C THR A 198 -14.46 0.22 14.26
N VAL A 199 -13.87 -0.73 13.54
CA VAL A 199 -13.79 -2.13 13.95
C VAL A 199 -12.33 -2.52 14.12
N TRP A 200 -12.02 -3.22 15.21
CA TRP A 200 -10.68 -3.77 15.40
C TRP A 200 -10.43 -4.92 14.43
N ASN A 201 -9.29 -4.87 13.72
CA ASN A 201 -8.93 -5.87 12.74
C ASN A 201 -7.68 -6.65 13.20
N ALA A 202 -7.88 -7.93 13.51
CA ALA A 202 -6.82 -8.84 13.96
C ALA A 202 -5.73 -9.06 12.90
N GLU A 203 -6.10 -9.11 11.63
CA GLU A 203 -5.15 -9.26 10.51
C GLU A 203 -4.25 -8.04 10.38
N ALA A 204 -4.83 -6.84 10.44
CA ALA A 204 -4.06 -5.60 10.42
C ALA A 204 -3.08 -5.55 11.60
N PHE A 205 -3.52 -5.91 12.81
CA PHE A 205 -2.64 -5.97 13.98
C PHE A 205 -1.50 -6.99 13.80
N LEU A 206 -1.78 -8.16 13.25
CA LEU A 206 -0.77 -9.17 12.95
C LEU A 206 0.30 -8.63 11.97
N LEU A 207 -0.15 -8.05 10.86
CA LEU A 207 0.73 -7.55 9.80
C LEU A 207 1.55 -6.32 10.22
N THR A 208 0.97 -5.41 11.01
CA THR A 208 1.61 -4.14 11.37
C THR A 208 2.37 -4.19 12.69
N THR A 209 2.07 -5.12 13.58
CA THR A 209 2.66 -5.18 14.92
C THR A 209 3.44 -6.47 15.15
N ILE A 210 2.80 -7.63 15.00
CA ILE A 210 3.42 -8.91 15.37
C ILE A 210 4.55 -9.27 14.42
N ILE A 211 4.27 -9.28 13.10
CA ILE A 211 5.28 -9.67 12.10
C ILE A 211 6.48 -8.71 12.10
N PRO A 212 6.32 -7.38 12.09
CA PRO A 212 7.45 -6.45 12.21
C PRO A 212 8.27 -6.65 13.47
N THR A 213 7.62 -6.85 14.61
CA THR A 213 8.31 -7.10 15.89
C THR A 213 9.15 -8.37 15.83
N LEU A 214 8.59 -9.47 15.34
CA LEU A 214 9.33 -10.73 15.18
C LEU A 214 10.50 -10.60 14.21
N LEU A 215 10.33 -9.92 13.09
CA LEU A 215 11.40 -9.66 12.13
C LEU A 215 12.53 -8.84 12.76
N MET A 216 12.19 -7.78 13.50
CA MET A 216 13.17 -6.95 14.20
C MET A 216 13.93 -7.75 15.25
N LEU A 217 13.24 -8.59 16.04
CA LEU A 217 13.87 -9.47 17.01
C LEU A 217 14.82 -10.45 16.34
N LEU A 218 14.39 -11.10 15.25
CA LEU A 218 15.19 -12.07 14.52
C LEU A 218 16.47 -11.45 13.96
N VAL A 219 16.35 -10.30 13.31
CA VAL A 219 17.50 -9.60 12.72
C VAL A 219 18.48 -9.16 13.79
N ASN A 220 18.00 -8.52 14.85
CA ASN A 220 18.86 -8.04 15.94
C ASN A 220 19.54 -9.21 16.66
N TYR A 221 18.80 -10.28 16.96
CA TYR A 221 19.38 -11.48 17.56
C TYR A 221 20.47 -12.11 16.68
N THR A 222 20.22 -12.20 15.37
CA THR A 222 21.19 -12.77 14.42
C THR A 222 22.47 -11.94 14.36
N VAL A 223 22.33 -10.61 14.32
CA VAL A 223 23.48 -9.68 14.32
C VAL A 223 24.27 -9.79 15.62
N LEU A 224 23.59 -9.75 16.77
CA LEU A 224 24.22 -9.89 18.09
C LEU A 224 24.95 -11.22 18.23
N ARG A 225 24.28 -12.33 17.91
CA ARG A 225 24.89 -13.68 17.99
C ARG A 225 26.15 -13.77 17.13
N ARG A 226 26.12 -13.21 15.91
CA ARG A 226 27.28 -13.19 15.02
C ARG A 226 28.40 -12.31 15.55
N ARG A 227 28.11 -11.14 16.11
CA ARG A 227 29.12 -10.22 16.66
C ARG A 227 29.71 -10.70 17.96
N LEU A 228 28.93 -11.19 18.89
CA LEU A 228 29.36 -11.69 20.18
C LEU A 228 29.97 -13.11 20.13
N SER A 229 30.03 -13.76 18.96
CA SER A 229 30.70 -15.06 18.80
C SER A 229 32.21 -15.02 18.89
N LEU A 230 32.83 -13.84 18.86
CA LEU A 230 34.27 -13.65 18.97
C LEU A 230 34.78 -14.02 20.39
N SER A 231 36.09 -14.33 20.49
CA SER A 231 36.74 -14.62 21.75
C SER A 231 36.97 -13.35 22.60
N PRO A 232 37.01 -13.44 23.96
CA PRO A 232 37.25 -12.28 24.82
C PRO A 232 38.52 -11.51 24.46
N LEU A 233 39.57 -12.22 24.07
CA LEU A 233 40.85 -11.64 23.67
C LEU A 233 40.73 -10.72 22.43
N LYS A 234 39.87 -11.09 21.48
CA LYS A 234 39.62 -10.27 20.28
C LYS A 234 38.87 -8.97 20.62
N PHE A 235 37.98 -9.03 21.58
CA PHE A 235 37.31 -7.82 22.10
C PHE A 235 38.29 -6.90 22.83
N LEU A 236 39.12 -7.41 23.71
CA LEU A 236 40.13 -6.64 24.43
C LEU A 236 41.17 -5.99 23.48
N ARG A 237 41.57 -6.71 22.41
CA ARG A 237 42.45 -6.19 21.40
C ARG A 237 41.76 -5.30 20.35
N ARG A 238 40.44 -5.10 20.45
CA ARG A 238 39.61 -4.42 19.46
C ARG A 238 39.73 -5.02 18.05
N ASP A 239 40.13 -6.27 17.93
CA ASP A 239 40.18 -7.00 16.66
C ASP A 239 38.84 -7.67 16.38
N LEU A 240 37.84 -6.84 16.07
CA LEU A 240 36.46 -7.27 15.85
C LEU A 240 36.19 -7.76 14.42
N LYS A 241 37.19 -7.68 13.53
CA LYS A 241 37.09 -8.21 12.17
C LYS A 241 37.21 -9.71 12.19
N ARG A 242 36.18 -10.41 11.79
CA ARG A 242 36.12 -11.88 11.75
C ARG A 242 37.11 -12.53 10.76
N ARG A 243 37.60 -11.72 9.83
CA ARG A 243 38.57 -12.13 8.80
C ARG A 243 39.46 -10.94 8.45
N GLN A 244 40.74 -11.03 8.72
CA GLN A 244 41.69 -10.13 8.06
C GLN A 244 41.52 -10.34 6.56
N GLN A 245 41.17 -9.29 5.81
CA GLN A 245 41.18 -9.36 4.36
C GLN A 245 42.64 -9.56 3.92
N LYS A 246 42.96 -10.81 3.59
CA LYS A 246 44.33 -11.18 3.13
C LYS A 246 44.68 -10.58 1.76
N HIS A 247 43.72 -10.00 1.05
CA HIS A 247 43.95 -9.41 -0.26
C HIS A 247 43.71 -7.90 -0.20
N ALA A 248 44.76 -7.13 -0.02
CA ALA A 248 44.75 -5.75 -0.40
C ALA A 248 44.67 -5.68 -1.95
N LEU A 249 43.62 -5.09 -2.50
CA LEU A 249 43.52 -4.86 -3.94
C LEU A 249 44.81 -4.13 -4.43
N SER A 250 45.51 -4.80 -5.33
CA SER A 250 46.69 -4.24 -6.01
C SER A 250 46.19 -3.20 -7.03
N LEU A 251 46.18 -1.94 -6.62
CA LEU A 251 45.84 -0.83 -7.51
C LEU A 251 47.07 -0.41 -8.31
N SER A 252 46.87 -0.09 -9.58
CA SER A 252 47.93 0.34 -10.50
C SER A 252 48.76 1.51 -9.93
N ARG A 253 50.10 1.49 -10.12
CA ARG A 253 51.01 2.56 -9.71
C ARG A 253 50.80 3.88 -10.46
N ARG A 254 50.03 3.85 -11.57
CA ARG A 254 49.69 5.08 -12.33
C ARG A 254 48.71 5.99 -11.61
N ILE A 255 48.01 5.50 -10.58
CA ILE A 255 47.08 6.32 -9.79
C ILE A 255 47.87 7.10 -8.72
N PRO A 256 47.59 8.41 -8.54
CA PRO A 256 48.24 9.23 -7.50
C PRO A 256 48.06 8.59 -6.12
N PHE A 257 49.02 8.75 -5.24
CA PHE A 257 49.06 8.11 -3.93
C PHE A 257 47.81 8.34 -3.10
N PHE A 258 47.33 9.58 -3.01
CA PHE A 258 46.13 9.91 -2.22
C PHE A 258 44.85 9.27 -2.78
N SER A 259 44.67 9.26 -4.10
CA SER A 259 43.52 8.60 -4.75
C SER A 259 43.57 7.10 -4.54
N ARG A 260 44.74 6.48 -4.65
CA ARG A 260 44.96 5.06 -4.38
C ARG A 260 44.68 4.71 -2.91
N PHE A 261 45.07 5.56 -1.98
CA PHE A 261 44.76 5.40 -0.55
C PHE A 261 43.26 5.48 -0.31
N ARG A 262 42.57 6.50 -0.84
CA ARG A 262 41.09 6.63 -0.73
C ARG A 262 40.36 5.43 -1.29
N LEU A 263 40.70 5.00 -2.50
CA LEU A 263 40.12 3.82 -3.13
C LEU A 263 40.34 2.57 -2.29
N ARG A 264 41.53 2.36 -1.73
CA ARG A 264 41.81 1.22 -0.84
C ARG A 264 40.96 1.26 0.41
N VAL A 265 40.76 2.41 1.06
CA VAL A 265 39.91 2.57 2.22
C VAL A 265 38.43 2.27 1.85
N ILE A 266 37.97 2.75 0.70
CA ILE A 266 36.60 2.47 0.20
C ILE A 266 36.40 0.96 -0.02
N PHE A 267 37.33 0.32 -0.77
CA PHE A 267 37.23 -1.12 -1.04
C PHE A 267 37.34 -1.99 0.22
N GLN A 268 38.12 -1.57 1.21
CA GLN A 268 38.18 -2.27 2.50
C GLN A 268 36.90 -2.15 3.33
N ASN A 269 36.13 -1.09 3.11
CA ASN A 269 34.87 -0.82 3.80
C ASN A 269 33.65 -0.88 2.88
N ILE A 270 33.75 -1.58 1.75
CA ILE A 270 32.70 -1.64 0.71
C ILE A 270 31.32 -2.01 1.29
N SER A 271 31.27 -2.91 2.26
CA SER A 271 30.00 -3.31 2.91
C SER A 271 29.33 -2.13 3.62
N ASN A 272 30.10 -1.25 4.29
CA ASN A 272 29.53 -0.10 4.97
C ASN A 272 29.07 0.97 3.97
N TYR A 273 29.85 1.17 2.89
CA TYR A 273 29.49 2.11 1.83
C TYR A 273 28.31 1.62 1.00
N LEU A 274 28.26 0.32 0.68
CA LEU A 274 27.09 -0.29 0.02
C LEU A 274 25.83 -0.11 0.85
N LEU A 275 25.97 -0.29 2.13
CA LEU A 275 24.95 -0.13 3.13
C LEU A 275 24.38 1.30 3.15
N LEU A 276 25.27 2.29 3.24
CA LEU A 276 24.93 3.71 3.18
C LEU A 276 24.27 4.04 1.84
N PHE A 277 24.84 3.54 0.74
CA PHE A 277 24.26 3.71 -0.60
C PHE A 277 22.84 3.15 -0.70
N LEU A 278 22.59 1.94 -0.22
CA LEU A 278 21.25 1.34 -0.22
C LEU A 278 20.27 2.16 0.63
N GLY A 279 20.67 2.64 1.80
CA GLY A 279 19.83 3.50 2.63
C GLY A 279 19.44 4.80 1.92
N ILE A 280 20.42 5.48 1.30
CA ILE A 280 20.17 6.70 0.54
C ILE A 280 19.33 6.40 -0.72
N LEU A 281 19.61 5.29 -1.42
CA LEU A 281 18.85 4.86 -2.58
C LEU A 281 17.37 4.65 -2.25
N PHE A 282 17.08 3.91 -1.19
CA PHE A 282 15.69 3.67 -0.76
C PHE A 282 15.00 4.96 -0.32
N ALA A 283 15.68 5.83 0.44
CA ALA A 283 15.11 7.11 0.83
C ALA A 283 14.77 7.98 -0.39
N ASN A 284 15.67 8.03 -1.38
CA ASN A 284 15.42 8.76 -2.62
C ASN A 284 14.32 8.14 -3.47
N LEU A 285 14.22 6.81 -3.55
CA LEU A 285 13.13 6.14 -4.27
C LEU A 285 11.76 6.49 -3.67
N LEU A 286 11.63 6.45 -2.33
CA LEU A 286 10.40 6.83 -1.65
C LEU A 286 10.06 8.31 -1.87
N LEU A 287 11.05 9.19 -1.77
CA LEU A 287 10.88 10.61 -2.01
C LEU A 287 10.48 10.89 -3.47
N MET A 288 11.17 10.27 -4.44
CA MET A 288 10.83 10.39 -5.86
C MET A 288 9.41 9.91 -6.14
N PHE A 289 9.01 8.78 -5.59
CA PHE A 289 7.65 8.27 -5.76
C PHE A 289 6.62 9.27 -5.26
N GLY A 290 6.81 9.82 -4.05
CA GLY A 290 5.88 10.81 -3.47
C GLY A 290 5.81 12.13 -4.25
N LEU A 291 6.92 12.58 -4.84
CA LEU A 291 6.97 13.84 -5.58
C LEU A 291 6.63 13.69 -7.07
N LEU A 292 6.92 12.52 -7.66
CA LEU A 292 6.68 12.28 -9.09
C LEU A 292 5.20 12.10 -9.38
N PHE A 293 4.46 11.45 -8.50
CA PHE A 293 3.06 11.11 -8.73
C PHE A 293 2.17 12.31 -9.01
N PRO A 294 2.16 13.39 -8.20
CA PRO A 294 1.40 14.60 -8.51
C PRO A 294 1.84 15.24 -9.83
N ALA A 295 3.14 15.31 -10.10
CA ALA A 295 3.67 15.91 -11.32
C ALA A 295 3.27 15.14 -12.59
N VAL A 296 3.24 13.80 -12.52
CA VAL A 296 2.78 12.95 -13.63
C VAL A 296 1.29 13.15 -13.88
N LEU A 297 0.48 13.21 -12.83
CA LEU A 297 -0.97 13.44 -12.97
C LEU A 297 -1.27 14.81 -13.60
N ASP A 298 -0.58 15.87 -13.14
CA ASP A 298 -0.75 17.22 -13.69
C ASP A 298 -0.31 17.29 -15.15
N HIS A 299 0.81 16.69 -15.49
CA HIS A 299 1.27 16.58 -16.87
C HIS A 299 0.29 15.80 -17.73
N TYR A 300 -0.21 14.65 -17.26
CA TYR A 300 -1.18 13.83 -17.99
C TYR A 300 -2.50 14.58 -18.21
N GLN A 301 -2.99 15.30 -17.21
CA GLN A 301 -4.17 16.15 -17.35
C GLN A 301 -3.98 17.23 -18.41
N THR A 302 -2.80 17.86 -18.46
CA THR A 302 -2.46 18.88 -19.47
C THR A 302 -2.41 18.27 -20.87
N VAL A 303 -1.72 17.14 -21.02
CA VAL A 303 -1.63 16.43 -22.31
C VAL A 303 -3.00 15.98 -22.81
N LEU A 304 -3.87 15.49 -21.92
CA LEU A 304 -5.25 15.13 -22.29
C LEU A 304 -6.02 16.34 -22.80
N LYS A 305 -5.93 17.48 -22.13
CA LYS A 305 -6.61 18.72 -22.57
C LYS A 305 -6.11 19.21 -23.93
N ASP A 306 -4.80 19.15 -24.16
CA ASP A 306 -4.17 19.60 -25.40
C ASP A 306 -4.47 18.68 -26.60
N ASN A 307 -4.79 17.40 -26.34
CA ASN A 307 -5.09 16.41 -27.35
C ASN A 307 -6.59 16.12 -27.51
N LEU A 308 -7.48 16.93 -26.93
CA LEU A 308 -8.90 16.79 -27.14
C LEU A 308 -9.22 17.04 -28.62
N LEU A 309 -9.95 16.13 -29.26
CA LEU A 309 -10.40 16.24 -30.64
C LEU A 309 -11.40 17.38 -30.83
N CYS A 310 -12.13 17.72 -29.78
CA CYS A 310 -13.14 18.79 -29.78
C CYS A 310 -13.35 19.30 -28.34
N ASN A 311 -13.78 20.57 -28.23
CA ASN A 311 -14.07 21.19 -26.93
C ASN A 311 -15.40 20.69 -26.31
N TYR A 312 -16.30 20.17 -27.18
CA TYR A 312 -17.60 19.67 -26.76
C TYR A 312 -17.91 18.38 -27.51
N GLN A 313 -18.44 17.40 -26.83
CA GLN A 313 -18.91 16.13 -27.37
C GLN A 313 -20.34 15.88 -26.89
N TYR A 314 -21.23 15.50 -27.84
CA TYR A 314 -22.56 15.07 -27.52
C TYR A 314 -22.93 13.83 -28.33
N ILE A 315 -23.79 13.04 -27.78
CA ILE A 315 -24.31 11.80 -28.39
C ILE A 315 -25.77 12.06 -28.72
N LEU A 316 -26.15 11.86 -29.96
CA LEU A 316 -27.54 11.92 -30.36
C LEU A 316 -28.25 10.63 -29.94
N GLN A 317 -29.47 10.77 -29.43
CA GLN A 317 -30.31 9.61 -29.09
C GLN A 317 -30.80 8.85 -30.33
N ILE A 318 -30.97 9.59 -31.45
CA ILE A 318 -31.39 9.05 -32.74
C ILE A 318 -30.29 9.41 -33.75
N PRO A 319 -29.78 8.46 -34.56
CA PRO A 319 -28.85 8.76 -35.64
C PRO A 319 -29.42 9.76 -36.62
N ILE A 320 -28.61 10.68 -37.10
CA ILE A 320 -29.02 11.71 -38.07
C ILE A 320 -29.67 11.08 -39.30
N ASN A 321 -29.17 9.93 -39.77
CA ASN A 321 -29.71 9.22 -40.93
C ASN A 321 -31.12 8.66 -40.75
N ALA A 322 -31.60 8.60 -39.51
CA ALA A 322 -32.98 8.16 -39.21
C ALA A 322 -33.98 9.35 -39.12
N MET A 323 -33.48 10.60 -39.19
CA MET A 323 -34.29 11.80 -39.15
C MET A 323 -34.70 12.31 -40.56
N ASP A 324 -34.08 11.80 -41.64
CA ASP A 324 -34.28 12.26 -43.02
C ASP A 324 -35.33 11.44 -43.79
N GLU A 325 -36.09 10.55 -43.13
CA GLU A 325 -37.10 9.69 -43.79
C GLU A 325 -38.55 10.12 -43.53
N ASP A 326 -38.82 11.42 -43.25
CA ASP A 326 -40.22 11.97 -43.25
C ASP A 326 -40.42 13.08 -44.29
#